data_5d3ab89f4c9a3ba3485d1b60a68ecda1
#
_entry.id   5d3ab89f4c9a3ba3485d1b60a68ecda1
#
_cell.length_a   1.000
_cell.length_b   1.000
_cell.length_c   1.000
_cell.angle_alpha   90.00
_cell.angle_beta   90.00
_cell.angle_gamma   90.00
#
_symmetry.space_group_name_H-M   'P 1'
#
loop_
_entity.id
_entity.type
_entity.pdbx_description
1 polymer ?
#
loop_
_entity_poly.entity_id
_entity_poly.type
_entity_poly.pdbx_seq_one_letter_code
_entity_poly.pdbx_strand_id
1 'polypeptide(L)'
;MMSELRSPVLLVLMLFLSAPLVGTIQPAPAAELSLEDAQLILEGWTTEIPNHAPLIIDERPWWMWTTLDSDRNGIHDSLQTVTGTVGIGLSYDHEPSEQDIAVLHEMGYSPKWVIPAVDAILIGAVDAQNITELSQIDGVVMIERYGSVVFYGDIQTMAVKARTSTDYPESAWQLGVSGKGVNIALTDTGVDSEHPGLEGKHVAGFDAVCFVHSDLKCTASGGRETDGSFDPDDGNQHGTACMGMASATGMNADGTQSEFYGSAPNASLVDVRIGTDLGAGPFENYVLQQEFYESAMNGLQWIIDNKDTAWPGVDESLHGIDIISLSWGITSHEAGGSDGEEMHSRILNEATMAGVTVSNAAGNDGDGNDGLSGMSSSSLSITVGATDDNNTVSREDDTVAGYSSRGPRRDNGDGDPINELIPEVSAPGSNIIQSEGCVTSAGCHNDIPGQDASQNTYTGRGSGTSYATPSVTGVIALMIEANPDLDPMAIKEVLKQTAERKGTPSAPEVDPYWNRDFGYGM
;
A
#
# COMPACT_ATOMS: atom_id res chain seq x y z
N MET A 1 36.00 -20.48 23.61
CA MET A 1 34.98 -19.88 24.45
C MET A 1 34.04 -19.07 23.52
N MET A 2 33.37 -19.75 22.61
CA MET A 2 32.43 -19.16 21.60
C MET A 2 31.45 -20.26 21.15
N SER A 3 30.62 -20.79 22.04
CA SER A 3 29.71 -21.89 21.69
C SER A 3 28.34 -21.83 22.34
N GLU A 4 27.99 -20.78 23.10
CA GLU A 4 26.73 -20.78 23.85
C GLU A 4 25.75 -19.66 23.48
N LEU A 5 26.08 -18.75 22.58
CA LEU A 5 25.20 -17.64 22.17
C LEU A 5 24.33 -17.94 20.93
N ARG A 6 24.37 -19.16 20.39
CA ARG A 6 23.63 -19.50 19.17
C ARG A 6 22.21 -20.05 19.39
N SER A 7 21.86 -20.42 20.61
CA SER A 7 20.60 -21.13 20.87
C SER A 7 19.34 -20.23 20.89
N PRO A 8 19.31 -19.08 21.54
CA PRO A 8 18.06 -18.29 21.60
C PRO A 8 17.76 -17.53 20.30
N VAL A 9 18.77 -17.05 19.58
CA VAL A 9 18.57 -16.33 18.31
C VAL A 9 18.02 -17.28 17.23
N LEU A 10 18.46 -18.52 17.23
CA LEU A 10 17.93 -19.54 16.32
C LEU A 10 16.46 -19.89 16.64
N LEU A 11 16.06 -19.81 17.91
CA LEU A 11 14.69 -20.13 18.33
C LEU A 11 13.68 -19.03 17.89
N VAL A 12 14.07 -17.77 17.95
CA VAL A 12 13.21 -16.64 17.52
C VAL A 12 13.16 -16.53 16.00
N LEU A 13 14.27 -16.77 15.29
CA LEU A 13 14.24 -16.91 13.83
C LEU A 13 13.41 -18.13 13.40
N MET A 14 13.38 -19.23 14.17
CA MET A 14 12.53 -20.38 13.88
C MET A 14 11.04 -20.12 14.13
N LEU A 15 10.65 -19.12 14.91
CA LEU A 15 9.26 -18.70 15.06
C LEU A 15 8.69 -18.11 13.77
N PHE A 16 9.53 -17.54 12.92
CA PHE A 16 9.17 -17.06 11.59
C PHE A 16 9.56 -18.04 10.46
N LEU A 17 10.45 -19.03 10.75
CA LEU A 17 11.03 -19.95 9.76
C LEU A 17 10.53 -21.40 9.89
N SER A 18 9.41 -21.68 10.59
CA SER A 18 9.00 -23.05 10.92
C SER A 18 8.64 -23.90 9.71
N ALA A 19 9.62 -24.63 9.17
CA ALA A 19 9.34 -25.92 8.54
C ALA A 19 9.18 -27.00 9.65
N PRO A 20 8.25 -27.95 9.58
CA PRO A 20 7.98 -28.88 10.67
C PRO A 20 9.14 -29.85 10.88
N LEU A 21 9.85 -29.73 12.00
CA LEU A 21 10.66 -30.80 12.55
C LEU A 21 9.74 -31.67 13.41
N VAL A 22 9.32 -32.82 12.87
CA VAL A 22 8.57 -33.83 13.59
C VAL A 22 9.40 -34.39 14.73
N GLY A 23 9.18 -33.86 15.91
CA GLY A 23 9.71 -34.39 17.16
C GLY A 23 8.76 -33.93 18.27
N THR A 24 8.13 -34.87 18.97
CA THR A 24 7.26 -34.59 20.13
C THR A 24 8.07 -33.94 21.24
N ILE A 25 8.19 -32.62 21.20
CA ILE A 25 8.64 -31.82 22.36
C ILE A 25 7.38 -31.32 23.04
N GLN A 26 7.13 -31.74 24.28
CA GLN A 26 6.11 -31.11 25.11
C GLN A 26 6.46 -29.62 25.20
N PRO A 27 5.57 -28.70 24.85
CA PRO A 27 5.85 -27.29 24.98
C PRO A 27 6.06 -26.96 26.45
N ALA A 28 7.22 -26.38 26.78
CA ALA A 28 7.35 -25.64 28.02
C ALA A 28 6.28 -24.52 27.98
N PRO A 29 5.68 -24.14 29.14
CA PRO A 29 4.78 -23.00 29.16
C PRO A 29 5.51 -21.82 28.53
N ALA A 30 4.89 -21.24 27.50
CA ALA A 30 5.47 -20.09 26.81
C ALA A 30 5.74 -19.02 27.87
N ALA A 31 6.99 -18.66 28.03
CA ALA A 31 7.33 -17.47 28.81
C ALA A 31 6.76 -16.29 28.00
N GLU A 32 5.91 -15.49 28.62
CA GLU A 32 5.51 -14.20 28.05
C GLU A 32 6.80 -13.39 27.87
N LEU A 33 7.26 -13.24 26.64
CA LEU A 33 8.37 -12.34 26.31
C LEU A 33 7.84 -10.92 26.40
N SER A 34 8.56 -10.06 27.09
CA SER A 34 8.26 -8.63 27.08
C SER A 34 8.71 -8.00 25.76
N LEU A 35 8.18 -6.83 25.42
CA LEU A 35 8.66 -6.04 24.28
C LEU A 35 10.17 -5.78 24.38
N GLU A 36 10.68 -5.51 25.60
CA GLU A 36 12.11 -5.30 25.88
C GLU A 36 12.94 -6.56 25.55
N ASP A 37 12.42 -7.76 25.88
CA ASP A 37 13.10 -9.02 25.54
C ASP A 37 13.08 -9.27 24.03
N ALA A 38 12.00 -8.94 23.34
CA ALA A 38 11.89 -9.06 21.89
C ALA A 38 12.83 -8.07 21.19
N GLN A 39 12.92 -6.83 21.64
CA GLN A 39 13.87 -5.83 21.12
C GLN A 39 15.32 -6.25 21.32
N LEU A 40 15.70 -6.74 22.51
CA LEU A 40 17.04 -7.27 22.77
C LEU A 40 17.42 -8.43 21.85
N ILE A 41 16.46 -9.27 21.49
CA ILE A 41 16.68 -10.36 20.53
C ILE A 41 16.92 -9.80 19.12
N LEU A 42 16.16 -8.78 18.73
CA LEU A 42 16.20 -8.17 17.39
C LEU A 42 17.34 -7.15 17.22
N GLU A 43 17.78 -6.46 18.28
CA GLU A 43 18.98 -5.60 18.29
C GLU A 43 20.27 -6.35 17.91
N GLY A 44 20.32 -7.66 18.11
CA GLY A 44 21.42 -8.50 17.68
C GLY A 44 21.32 -8.98 16.22
N TRP A 45 20.25 -8.65 15.55
CA TRP A 45 20.00 -9.04 14.18
C TRP A 45 20.59 -7.99 13.24
N THR A 46 21.60 -8.38 12.47
CA THR A 46 22.16 -7.49 11.46
C THR A 46 21.20 -7.45 10.27
N THR A 47 20.96 -6.28 9.73
CA THR A 47 20.20 -6.07 8.48
C THR A 47 20.93 -6.64 7.25
N GLU A 48 22.10 -7.21 7.41
CA GLU A 48 22.75 -8.04 6.38
C GLU A 48 21.96 -9.34 6.20
N ILE A 49 21.02 -9.31 5.31
CA ILE A 49 20.18 -10.44 4.96
C ILE A 49 21.03 -11.37 4.07
N PRO A 50 21.32 -12.60 4.52
CA PRO A 50 22.09 -13.53 3.70
C PRO A 50 21.37 -13.79 2.37
N ASN A 51 22.08 -13.69 1.27
CA ASN A 51 21.56 -13.87 -0.09
C ASN A 51 20.67 -12.73 -0.62
N HIS A 52 20.74 -11.56 -0.01
CA HIS A 52 20.18 -10.37 -0.64
C HIS A 52 20.92 -10.10 -1.95
N ALA A 53 20.25 -10.23 -3.07
CA ALA A 53 20.78 -9.75 -4.33
C ALA A 53 20.78 -8.22 -4.28
N PRO A 54 21.92 -7.54 -4.44
CA PRO A 54 21.93 -6.09 -4.47
C PRO A 54 21.07 -5.62 -5.64
N LEU A 55 20.28 -4.58 -5.42
CA LEU A 55 19.58 -3.88 -6.50
C LEU A 55 20.63 -3.50 -7.55
N ILE A 56 20.41 -3.92 -8.78
CA ILE A 56 21.19 -3.42 -9.92
C ILE A 56 20.66 -2.03 -10.22
N ILE A 57 21.38 -1.00 -9.80
CA ILE A 57 21.04 0.38 -10.15
C ILE A 57 21.59 0.62 -11.55
N ASP A 58 20.70 0.75 -12.53
CA ASP A 58 21.09 1.23 -13.84
C ASP A 58 21.43 2.73 -13.70
N GLU A 59 22.66 3.12 -14.05
CA GLU A 59 23.10 4.52 -14.00
C GLU A 59 22.47 5.37 -15.11
N ARG A 60 21.78 4.76 -16.08
CA ARG A 60 21.06 5.48 -17.12
C ARG A 60 19.76 6.04 -16.55
N PRO A 61 19.30 7.21 -16.99
CA PRO A 61 17.98 7.69 -16.65
C PRO A 61 16.87 6.70 -17.06
N TRP A 62 15.86 6.52 -16.22
CA TRP A 62 14.79 5.53 -16.39
C TRP A 62 14.10 5.62 -17.77
N TRP A 63 13.91 6.80 -18.32
CA TRP A 63 13.31 7.01 -19.65
C TRP A 63 14.17 6.51 -20.81
N MET A 64 15.44 6.15 -20.58
CA MET A 64 16.31 5.56 -21.59
C MET A 64 16.20 4.04 -21.70
N TRP A 65 15.62 3.39 -20.70
CA TRP A 65 15.50 1.92 -20.70
C TRP A 65 14.08 1.42 -20.52
N THR A 66 13.12 2.20 -20.02
CA THR A 66 11.70 1.80 -19.91
C THR A 66 11.15 1.25 -21.24
N THR A 67 10.25 0.28 -21.16
CA THR A 67 9.61 -0.35 -22.30
C THR A 67 8.26 0.29 -22.68
N LEU A 68 7.84 1.32 -21.95
CA LEU A 68 6.56 2.02 -22.14
C LEU A 68 6.55 2.98 -23.33
N ASP A 69 7.72 3.32 -23.86
CA ASP A 69 7.95 4.13 -25.07
C ASP A 69 8.82 3.33 -26.05
N SER A 70 8.18 2.47 -26.85
CA SER A 70 8.86 1.51 -27.71
C SER A 70 9.62 2.14 -28.88
N ASP A 71 9.18 3.29 -29.36
CA ASP A 71 9.80 4.02 -30.47
C ASP A 71 10.71 5.18 -30.03
N ARG A 72 10.86 5.37 -28.69
CA ARG A 72 11.74 6.36 -28.07
C ARG A 72 11.44 7.80 -28.49
N ASN A 73 10.17 8.13 -28.61
CA ASN A 73 9.72 9.47 -28.98
C ASN A 73 9.36 10.38 -27.78
N GLY A 74 9.51 9.88 -26.55
CA GLY A 74 9.12 10.58 -25.31
C GLY A 74 7.62 10.57 -25.05
N ILE A 75 6.87 9.68 -25.68
CA ILE A 75 5.42 9.56 -25.53
C ILE A 75 5.09 8.09 -25.24
N HIS A 76 4.49 7.82 -24.10
CA HIS A 76 4.03 6.50 -23.72
C HIS A 76 3.13 5.89 -24.82
N ASP A 77 3.40 4.65 -25.21
CA ASP A 77 2.74 3.97 -26.34
C ASP A 77 1.21 3.95 -26.26
N SER A 78 0.65 3.90 -25.05
CA SER A 78 -0.80 3.95 -24.83
C SER A 78 -1.46 5.24 -25.34
N LEU A 79 -0.72 6.32 -25.52
CA LEU A 79 -1.23 7.58 -26.05
C LEU A 79 -1.35 7.58 -27.59
N GLN A 80 -0.70 6.65 -28.28
CA GLN A 80 -0.73 6.57 -29.75
C GLN A 80 -2.12 6.27 -30.32
N THR A 81 -2.99 5.63 -29.54
CA THR A 81 -4.36 5.26 -29.98
C THR A 81 -5.45 6.14 -29.36
N VAL A 82 -5.09 7.08 -28.50
CA VAL A 82 -6.05 7.96 -27.81
C VAL A 82 -6.60 9.01 -28.78
N THR A 83 -7.90 9.28 -28.67
CA THR A 83 -8.60 10.33 -29.42
C THR A 83 -9.38 11.24 -28.48
N GLY A 84 -9.57 12.50 -28.87
CA GLY A 84 -10.27 13.48 -28.04
C GLY A 84 -9.37 14.07 -26.96
N THR A 85 -9.95 14.40 -25.81
CA THR A 85 -9.24 15.06 -24.69
C THR A 85 -8.83 14.05 -23.64
N VAL A 86 -7.60 14.15 -23.15
CA VAL A 86 -7.01 13.24 -22.17
C VAL A 86 -6.24 14.03 -21.10
N GLY A 87 -6.24 13.54 -19.86
CA GLY A 87 -5.34 14.00 -18.80
C GLY A 87 -3.97 13.36 -18.97
N ILE A 88 -2.92 14.16 -18.87
CA ILE A 88 -1.55 13.72 -19.03
C ILE A 88 -0.62 14.25 -17.93
N GLY A 89 0.44 13.49 -17.67
CA GLY A 89 1.61 13.96 -16.94
C GLY A 89 2.80 14.13 -17.88
N LEU A 90 3.55 15.20 -17.67
CA LEU A 90 4.81 15.48 -18.34
C LEU A 90 5.92 15.26 -17.33
N SER A 91 6.77 14.25 -17.55
CA SER A 91 7.99 14.04 -16.77
C SER A 91 9.16 14.80 -17.39
N TYR A 92 9.94 15.44 -16.55
CA TYR A 92 11.10 16.24 -16.95
C TYR A 92 12.41 15.56 -16.54
N ASP A 93 13.52 15.97 -17.13
CA ASP A 93 14.87 15.54 -16.74
C ASP A 93 15.44 16.37 -15.56
N HIS A 94 14.60 17.22 -14.97
CA HIS A 94 14.89 18.10 -13.84
C HIS A 94 13.60 18.43 -13.08
N GLU A 95 13.70 18.87 -11.84
CA GLU A 95 12.55 19.34 -11.05
C GLU A 95 11.88 20.54 -11.77
N PRO A 96 10.57 20.46 -12.10
CA PRO A 96 9.88 21.49 -12.84
C PRO A 96 9.86 22.84 -12.12
N SER A 97 10.14 23.90 -12.86
CA SER A 97 10.27 25.28 -12.40
C SER A 97 9.10 26.16 -12.86
N GLU A 98 9.04 27.42 -12.34
CA GLU A 98 8.10 28.43 -12.84
C GLU A 98 8.28 28.73 -14.35
N GLN A 99 9.50 28.50 -14.89
CA GLN A 99 9.77 28.68 -16.31
C GLN A 99 9.07 27.63 -17.16
N ASP A 100 9.05 26.36 -16.71
CA ASP A 100 8.38 25.25 -17.39
C ASP A 100 6.87 25.46 -17.39
N ILE A 101 6.32 25.91 -16.25
CA ILE A 101 4.92 26.31 -16.14
C ILE A 101 4.59 27.46 -17.10
N ALA A 102 5.47 28.46 -17.23
CA ALA A 102 5.25 29.59 -18.12
C ALA A 102 5.24 29.15 -19.59
N VAL A 103 6.12 28.23 -19.99
CA VAL A 103 6.13 27.64 -21.36
C VAL A 103 4.77 26.99 -21.66
N LEU A 104 4.25 26.19 -20.75
CA LEU A 104 2.93 25.54 -20.92
C LEU A 104 1.80 26.57 -21.05
N HIS A 105 1.82 27.65 -20.26
CA HIS A 105 0.85 28.74 -20.37
C HIS A 105 0.94 29.47 -21.70
N GLU A 106 2.14 29.71 -22.22
CA GLU A 106 2.36 30.33 -23.54
C GLU A 106 1.82 29.45 -24.67
N MET A 107 1.86 28.12 -24.52
CA MET A 107 1.27 27.16 -25.44
C MET A 107 -0.25 27.03 -25.27
N GLY A 108 -0.85 27.69 -24.28
CA GLY A 108 -2.30 27.69 -24.02
C GLY A 108 -2.79 26.57 -23.11
N TYR A 109 -1.90 25.85 -22.45
CA TYR A 109 -2.25 24.83 -21.47
C TYR A 109 -2.34 25.42 -20.07
N SER A 110 -3.09 24.74 -19.20
CA SER A 110 -3.23 25.11 -17.78
C SER A 110 -2.70 23.95 -16.93
N PRO A 111 -1.42 23.99 -16.53
CA PRO A 111 -0.88 23.04 -15.56
C PRO A 111 -1.74 23.06 -14.29
N LYS A 112 -2.06 21.89 -13.76
CA LYS A 112 -2.85 21.76 -12.54
C LYS A 112 -1.97 21.58 -11.31
N TRP A 113 -1.01 20.66 -11.41
CA TRP A 113 -0.18 20.26 -10.28
C TRP A 113 1.24 19.99 -10.71
N VAL A 114 2.20 20.36 -9.87
CA VAL A 114 3.59 19.91 -9.94
C VAL A 114 3.76 18.80 -8.91
N ILE A 115 4.40 17.71 -9.30
CA ILE A 115 4.71 16.57 -8.45
C ILE A 115 6.24 16.40 -8.39
N PRO A 116 6.92 17.10 -7.46
CA PRO A 116 8.38 17.15 -7.40
C PRO A 116 9.04 15.80 -7.23
N ALA A 117 8.42 14.87 -6.48
CA ALA A 117 8.99 13.56 -6.24
C ALA A 117 9.28 12.72 -7.50
N VAL A 118 8.64 13.07 -8.63
CA VAL A 118 8.85 12.37 -9.92
C VAL A 118 9.11 13.35 -11.06
N ASP A 119 9.54 14.58 -10.75
CA ASP A 119 9.86 15.65 -11.69
C ASP A 119 8.76 15.87 -12.74
N ALA A 120 7.49 15.92 -12.32
CA ALA A 120 6.37 15.90 -13.25
C ALA A 120 5.40 17.09 -13.09
N ILE A 121 4.73 17.44 -14.20
CA ILE A 121 3.61 18.39 -14.24
C ILE A 121 2.36 17.67 -14.73
N LEU A 122 1.25 17.79 -14.01
CA LEU A 122 -0.05 17.23 -14.39
C LEU A 122 -0.90 18.25 -15.14
N ILE A 123 -1.47 17.84 -16.28
CA ILE A 123 -2.37 18.66 -17.11
C ILE A 123 -3.67 17.89 -17.35
N GLY A 124 -4.79 18.37 -16.82
CA GLY A 124 -6.05 17.64 -16.78
C GLY A 124 -6.79 17.48 -18.11
N ALA A 125 -6.51 18.29 -19.13
CA ALA A 125 -7.26 18.27 -20.39
C ALA A 125 -6.38 18.72 -21.56
N VAL A 126 -5.87 17.74 -22.32
CA VAL A 126 -5.06 17.96 -23.53
C VAL A 126 -5.72 17.26 -24.70
N ASP A 127 -5.86 17.93 -25.84
CA ASP A 127 -6.28 17.26 -27.09
C ASP A 127 -5.18 16.30 -27.55
N ALA A 128 -5.54 15.04 -27.76
CA ALA A 128 -4.60 13.99 -28.15
C ALA A 128 -3.77 14.36 -29.41
N GLN A 129 -4.31 15.20 -30.29
CA GLN A 129 -3.59 15.68 -31.49
C GLN A 129 -2.40 16.58 -31.17
N ASN A 130 -2.37 17.18 -29.98
CA ASN A 130 -1.33 18.14 -29.57
C ASN A 130 -0.22 17.49 -28.73
N ILE A 131 -0.33 16.21 -28.36
CA ILE A 131 0.64 15.53 -27.48
C ILE A 131 2.06 15.55 -28.09
N THR A 132 2.18 15.37 -29.41
CA THR A 132 3.47 15.41 -30.10
C THR A 132 4.14 16.80 -30.01
N GLU A 133 3.36 17.88 -29.87
CA GLU A 133 3.93 19.21 -29.69
C GLU A 133 4.51 19.37 -28.27
N LEU A 134 3.85 18.80 -27.28
CA LEU A 134 4.30 18.83 -25.88
C LEU A 134 5.60 18.03 -25.67
N SER A 135 5.82 16.94 -26.40
CA SER A 135 7.07 16.19 -26.32
C SER A 135 8.29 16.92 -26.90
N GLN A 136 8.10 18.07 -27.53
CA GLN A 136 9.18 18.91 -28.05
C GLN A 136 9.60 20.02 -27.07
N ILE A 137 8.95 20.11 -25.91
CA ILE A 137 9.34 21.06 -24.86
C ILE A 137 10.70 20.63 -24.31
N ASP A 138 11.60 21.60 -24.12
CA ASP A 138 12.91 21.34 -23.57
C ASP A 138 12.81 20.78 -22.14
N GLY A 139 13.54 19.72 -21.85
CA GLY A 139 13.49 19.03 -20.56
C GLY A 139 12.39 17.95 -20.43
N VAL A 140 11.36 17.95 -21.27
CA VAL A 140 10.34 16.87 -21.25
C VAL A 140 10.93 15.57 -21.78
N VAL A 141 10.89 14.52 -20.99
CA VAL A 141 11.48 13.21 -21.31
C VAL A 141 10.44 12.11 -21.51
N MET A 142 9.25 12.27 -20.92
CA MET A 142 8.15 11.33 -21.10
C MET A 142 6.79 12.01 -20.93
N ILE A 143 5.81 11.65 -21.74
CA ILE A 143 4.41 12.03 -21.58
C ILE A 143 3.59 10.76 -21.33
N GLU A 144 2.88 10.74 -20.20
CA GLU A 144 2.03 9.62 -19.78
C GLU A 144 0.58 10.08 -19.66
N ARG A 145 -0.39 9.17 -19.82
CA ARG A 145 -1.79 9.48 -19.53
C ARG A 145 -2.14 9.15 -18.09
N TYR A 146 -3.17 9.81 -17.56
CA TYR A 146 -3.74 9.42 -16.27
C TYR A 146 -4.31 8.01 -16.33
N GLY A 147 -4.02 7.19 -15.33
CA GLY A 147 -4.66 5.90 -15.12
C GLY A 147 -6.00 6.02 -14.40
N SER A 148 -6.81 4.96 -14.43
CA SER A 148 -8.04 4.87 -13.65
C SER A 148 -7.75 4.28 -12.28
N VAL A 149 -8.18 4.98 -11.22
CA VAL A 149 -8.12 4.48 -9.84
C VAL A 149 -9.24 3.47 -9.61
N VAL A 150 -8.94 2.35 -8.96
CA VAL A 150 -9.90 1.29 -8.60
C VAL A 150 -9.65 0.80 -7.18
N PHE A 151 -10.73 0.46 -6.44
CA PHE A 151 -10.66 -0.06 -5.07
C PHE A 151 -11.05 -1.53 -5.02
N TYR A 152 -10.50 -2.28 -4.06
CA TYR A 152 -10.58 -3.74 -3.97
C TYR A 152 -10.81 -4.20 -2.51
N GLY A 153 -11.38 -5.34 -2.17
CA GLY A 153 -11.77 -5.66 -0.81
C GLY A 153 -11.73 -7.08 -0.23
N ASP A 154 -11.17 -7.39 0.93
CA ASP A 154 -11.50 -8.30 2.09
C ASP A 154 -10.40 -9.12 2.82
N ILE A 155 -10.30 -9.45 4.10
CA ILE A 155 -10.16 -10.32 5.29
C ILE A 155 -8.85 -10.54 6.06
N GLN A 156 -8.55 -11.22 7.04
CA GLN A 156 -8.50 -11.76 8.43
C GLN A 156 -7.10 -11.85 9.09
N THR A 157 -7.01 -11.58 10.42
CA THR A 157 -5.76 -11.30 11.14
C THR A 157 -5.08 -12.50 11.83
N MET A 158 -5.79 -13.61 12.11
CA MET A 158 -5.16 -14.78 12.73
C MET A 158 -4.27 -15.58 11.77
N ALA A 159 -4.64 -15.63 10.50
CA ALA A 159 -3.87 -16.35 9.49
C ALA A 159 -2.52 -15.70 9.15
N VAL A 160 -2.35 -14.40 9.43
CA VAL A 160 -1.02 -13.73 9.31
C VAL A 160 -0.14 -13.88 10.55
N LYS A 161 -0.55 -14.69 11.53
CA LYS A 161 0.18 -15.00 12.78
C LYS A 161 0.46 -13.78 13.68
N ALA A 162 -0.26 -12.68 13.50
CA ALA A 162 -0.20 -11.55 14.41
C ALA A 162 -0.79 -11.91 15.79
N ARG A 163 -1.93 -12.63 15.79
CA ARG A 163 -2.65 -13.07 16.98
C ARG A 163 -2.50 -14.59 17.19
N THR A 164 -2.41 -15.01 18.46
CA THR A 164 -2.36 -16.43 18.86
C THR A 164 -3.60 -17.20 18.43
N SER A 165 -3.41 -18.41 17.96
CA SER A 165 -4.45 -19.39 17.64
C SER A 165 -4.06 -20.80 18.11
N THR A 166 -4.96 -21.76 17.95
CA THR A 166 -4.66 -23.19 18.24
C THR A 166 -3.60 -23.76 17.31
N ASP A 167 -3.59 -23.31 16.05
CA ASP A 167 -2.66 -23.79 15.02
C ASP A 167 -1.32 -23.06 15.11
N TYR A 168 -1.36 -21.78 15.51
CA TYR A 168 -0.19 -20.92 15.70
C TYR A 168 -0.18 -20.37 17.13
N PRO A 169 0.29 -21.16 18.12
CA PRO A 169 0.27 -20.75 19.53
C PRO A 169 1.28 -19.65 19.85
N GLU A 170 2.28 -19.45 19.02
CA GLU A 170 3.28 -18.40 19.13
C GLU A 170 2.98 -17.30 18.10
N SER A 171 2.80 -16.06 18.56
CA SER A 171 2.40 -14.92 17.73
C SER A 171 3.17 -13.66 18.08
N ALA A 172 3.12 -12.67 17.21
CA ALA A 172 3.78 -11.39 17.44
C ALA A 172 3.27 -10.70 18.72
N TRP A 173 1.96 -10.77 19.03
CA TRP A 173 1.41 -10.15 20.25
C TRP A 173 1.92 -10.79 21.52
N GLN A 174 2.25 -12.09 21.52
CA GLN A 174 2.89 -12.72 22.69
C GLN A 174 4.32 -12.27 22.90
N LEU A 175 4.99 -11.80 21.85
CA LEU A 175 6.29 -11.14 21.95
C LEU A 175 6.20 -9.70 22.48
N GLY A 176 4.97 -9.21 22.73
CA GLY A 176 4.72 -7.89 23.27
C GLY A 176 4.62 -6.77 22.24
N VAL A 177 4.69 -7.07 20.94
CA VAL A 177 4.53 -6.08 19.87
C VAL A 177 3.07 -6.01 19.40
N SER A 178 2.60 -4.80 19.11
CA SER A 178 1.20 -4.50 18.79
C SER A 178 1.02 -3.38 17.77
N GLY A 179 2.13 -2.84 17.23
CA GLY A 179 2.18 -1.68 16.32
C GLY A 179 2.32 -0.34 17.05
N LYS A 180 2.62 -0.34 18.34
CA LYS A 180 2.72 0.89 19.13
C LYS A 180 3.87 1.78 18.65
N GLY A 181 3.57 3.08 18.48
CA GLY A 181 4.56 4.06 18.02
C GLY A 181 4.77 4.04 16.50
N VAL A 182 3.91 3.34 15.73
CA VAL A 182 3.98 3.26 14.27
C VAL A 182 2.77 3.96 13.65
N ASN A 183 3.01 4.85 12.70
CA ASN A 183 2.00 5.59 11.96
C ASN A 183 1.77 4.98 10.57
N ILE A 184 0.55 4.57 10.31
CA ILE A 184 0.11 4.06 9.00
C ILE A 184 -0.62 5.18 8.26
N ALA A 185 -0.05 5.66 7.16
CA ALA A 185 -0.77 6.48 6.21
C ALA A 185 -1.66 5.57 5.35
N LEU A 186 -2.95 5.60 5.62
CA LEU A 186 -3.93 4.91 4.79
C LEU A 186 -4.38 5.84 3.66
N THR A 187 -4.05 5.49 2.42
CA THR A 187 -4.57 6.18 1.24
C THR A 187 -5.79 5.45 0.73
N ASP A 188 -6.99 6.01 0.92
CA ASP A 188 -8.24 5.33 0.61
C ASP A 188 -9.43 6.32 0.47
N THR A 189 -10.64 5.90 0.78
CA THR A 189 -11.87 6.73 0.79
C THR A 189 -12.00 7.63 2.01
N GLY A 190 -11.03 7.63 2.91
CA GLY A 190 -11.05 8.19 4.25
C GLY A 190 -11.20 7.10 5.30
N VAL A 191 -11.21 7.47 6.57
CA VAL A 191 -11.43 6.56 7.71
C VAL A 191 -12.40 7.19 8.70
N ASP A 192 -13.46 6.46 9.07
CA ASP A 192 -14.32 6.79 10.21
C ASP A 192 -13.54 6.54 11.52
N SER A 193 -12.82 7.56 11.98
CA SER A 193 -11.94 7.49 13.15
C SER A 193 -12.73 7.40 14.47
N GLU A 194 -14.04 7.67 14.46
CA GLU A 194 -14.97 7.49 15.57
C GLU A 194 -15.48 6.04 15.70
N HIS A 195 -15.21 5.17 14.73
CA HIS A 195 -15.52 3.74 14.87
C HIS A 195 -14.86 3.20 16.16
N PRO A 196 -15.61 2.50 17.05
CA PRO A 196 -15.09 2.09 18.36
C PRO A 196 -13.79 1.30 18.32
N GLY A 197 -13.57 0.53 17.26
CA GLY A 197 -12.32 -0.21 17.02
C GLY A 197 -11.16 0.65 16.54
N LEU A 198 -11.41 1.91 16.14
CA LEU A 198 -10.41 2.84 15.61
C LEU A 198 -10.30 4.11 16.45
N GLU A 199 -11.16 4.28 17.47
CA GLU A 199 -11.18 5.45 18.34
C GLU A 199 -9.81 5.74 18.95
N GLY A 200 -9.38 7.01 18.82
CA GLY A 200 -8.11 7.51 19.37
C GLY A 200 -6.86 7.14 18.57
N LYS A 201 -7.01 6.61 17.36
CA LYS A 201 -5.86 6.26 16.49
C LYS A 201 -5.43 7.39 15.56
N HIS A 202 -6.34 8.30 15.22
CA HIS A 202 -6.05 9.42 14.31
C HIS A 202 -5.00 10.36 14.92
N VAL A 203 -3.92 10.61 14.19
CA VAL A 203 -2.84 11.54 14.57
C VAL A 203 -2.70 12.70 13.60
N ALA A 204 -2.99 12.47 12.32
CA ALA A 204 -3.00 13.50 11.30
C ALA A 204 -3.87 13.06 10.11
N GLY A 205 -4.27 14.00 9.27
CA GLY A 205 -5.02 13.69 8.07
C GLY A 205 -4.90 14.75 6.98
N PHE A 206 -5.23 14.33 5.76
CA PHE A 206 -5.21 15.16 4.56
C PHE A 206 -6.29 14.71 3.58
N ASP A 207 -7.18 15.60 3.21
CA ASP A 207 -8.17 15.33 2.17
C ASP A 207 -7.66 15.76 0.80
N ALA A 208 -7.02 14.84 0.08
CA ALA A 208 -6.50 15.11 -1.26
C ALA A 208 -7.61 15.36 -2.28
N VAL A 209 -8.82 14.82 -2.07
CA VAL A 209 -9.99 15.09 -2.92
C VAL A 209 -10.40 16.55 -2.80
N CYS A 210 -10.59 17.03 -1.58
CA CYS A 210 -10.94 18.42 -1.33
C CYS A 210 -9.79 19.39 -1.66
N PHE A 211 -8.54 18.97 -1.53
CA PHE A 211 -7.40 19.76 -1.97
C PHE A 211 -7.40 20.00 -3.48
N VAL A 212 -7.68 18.97 -4.26
CA VAL A 212 -7.78 19.04 -5.73
C VAL A 212 -9.09 19.68 -6.18
N HIS A 213 -10.21 19.24 -5.61
CA HIS A 213 -11.55 19.73 -5.91
C HIS A 213 -11.84 21.00 -5.11
N SER A 214 -12.20 22.07 -5.76
CA SER A 214 -12.51 23.33 -5.10
C SER A 214 -14.00 23.63 -5.05
N ASP A 215 -14.82 22.63 -4.75
CA ASP A 215 -16.24 22.84 -4.57
C ASP A 215 -16.57 23.57 -3.25
N LEU A 216 -17.83 24.02 -3.11
CA LEU A 216 -18.24 24.77 -1.93
C LEU A 216 -18.28 23.90 -0.66
N LYS A 217 -18.55 22.59 -0.79
CA LYS A 217 -18.57 21.65 0.34
C LYS A 217 -17.16 21.52 0.93
N CYS A 218 -16.18 21.22 0.09
CA CYS A 218 -14.78 21.15 0.49
C CYS A 218 -14.27 22.46 1.11
N THR A 219 -14.61 23.60 0.51
CA THR A 219 -14.20 24.91 1.04
C THR A 219 -14.85 25.24 2.39
N ALA A 220 -16.09 24.82 2.60
CA ALA A 220 -16.83 25.10 3.83
C ALA A 220 -16.41 24.20 5.00
N SER A 221 -15.95 22.99 4.73
CA SER A 221 -15.51 22.03 5.75
C SER A 221 -14.07 22.21 6.22
N GLY A 222 -13.26 23.02 5.51
CA GLY A 222 -11.83 23.14 5.80
C GLY A 222 -10.97 22.05 5.17
N GLY A 223 -11.52 21.17 4.33
CA GLY A 223 -10.83 20.02 3.74
C GLY A 223 -9.69 20.34 2.77
N ARG A 224 -9.20 21.57 2.75
CA ARG A 224 -8.04 22.01 1.96
C ARG A 224 -6.80 22.32 2.80
N GLU A 225 -6.86 22.10 4.09
CA GLU A 225 -5.68 22.19 4.96
C GLU A 225 -4.66 21.12 4.58
N THR A 226 -3.38 21.51 4.60
CA THR A 226 -2.25 20.64 4.25
C THR A 226 -1.31 20.38 5.43
N ASP A 227 -1.67 20.89 6.62
CA ASP A 227 -0.85 20.85 7.83
C ASP A 227 -1.09 19.58 8.70
N GLY A 228 -1.92 18.67 8.20
CA GLY A 228 -2.29 17.43 8.90
C GLY A 228 -3.40 17.59 9.94
N SER A 229 -3.97 18.79 10.09
CA SER A 229 -4.99 19.08 11.12
C SER A 229 -6.41 18.64 10.75
N PHE A 230 -6.65 18.29 9.50
CA PHE A 230 -7.98 17.92 8.99
C PHE A 230 -8.19 16.40 9.13
N ASP A 231 -9.36 15.99 9.66
CA ASP A 231 -9.81 14.60 9.65
C ASP A 231 -10.80 14.41 8.49
N PRO A 232 -10.44 13.67 7.43
CA PRO A 232 -11.26 13.57 6.22
C PRO A 232 -12.57 12.82 6.37
N ASP A 233 -12.64 11.87 7.32
CA ASP A 233 -13.76 10.99 7.51
C ASP A 233 -14.08 10.06 6.30
N ASP A 234 -14.99 9.07 6.47
CA ASP A 234 -15.26 8.04 5.45
C ASP A 234 -16.75 7.79 5.20
N GLY A 235 -17.29 8.36 4.15
CA GLY A 235 -18.65 8.10 3.71
C GLY A 235 -18.83 6.79 2.91
N ASN A 236 -17.75 6.15 2.49
CA ASN A 236 -17.79 4.91 1.68
C ASN A 236 -17.62 3.64 2.51
N GLN A 237 -16.83 3.69 3.58
CA GLN A 237 -16.49 2.59 4.47
C GLN A 237 -15.41 1.62 3.96
N HIS A 238 -14.85 1.82 2.77
CA HIS A 238 -13.77 0.97 2.28
C HIS A 238 -12.49 1.23 3.07
N GLY A 239 -12.08 2.50 3.22
CA GLY A 239 -10.90 2.87 3.99
C GLY A 239 -11.01 2.50 5.46
N THR A 240 -12.20 2.69 6.06
CA THR A 240 -12.49 2.26 7.45
C THR A 240 -12.25 0.77 7.64
N ALA A 241 -12.74 -0.06 6.71
CA ALA A 241 -12.52 -1.50 6.75
C ALA A 241 -11.02 -1.86 6.55
N CYS A 242 -10.34 -1.17 5.63
CA CYS A 242 -8.90 -1.36 5.40
C CYS A 242 -8.08 -0.99 6.63
N MET A 243 -8.35 0.16 7.26
CA MET A 243 -7.67 0.53 8.52
C MET A 243 -8.01 -0.45 9.65
N GLY A 244 -9.26 -0.94 9.68
CA GLY A 244 -9.67 -1.99 10.60
C GLY A 244 -8.83 -3.26 10.48
N MET A 245 -8.53 -3.70 9.27
CA MET A 245 -7.64 -4.84 9.00
C MET A 245 -6.22 -4.63 9.52
N ALA A 246 -5.71 -3.41 9.36
CA ALA A 246 -4.38 -3.06 9.85
C ALA A 246 -4.37 -2.95 11.37
N SER A 247 -5.33 -2.24 11.98
CA SER A 247 -5.17 -1.84 13.38
C SER A 247 -6.42 -1.79 14.26
N ALA A 248 -7.57 -2.38 13.87
CA ALA A 248 -8.73 -2.37 14.77
C ALA A 248 -8.43 -3.04 16.13
N THR A 249 -8.99 -2.47 17.19
CA THR A 249 -8.88 -3.02 18.56
C THR A 249 -9.93 -4.07 18.90
N GLY A 250 -10.86 -4.35 17.98
CA GLY A 250 -11.97 -5.27 18.22
C GLY A 250 -13.07 -4.71 19.14
N MET A 251 -12.99 -3.44 19.54
CA MET A 251 -13.97 -2.81 20.43
C MET A 251 -15.31 -2.60 19.74
N ASN A 252 -16.40 -3.02 20.36
CA ASN A 252 -17.76 -2.75 19.92
C ASN A 252 -18.30 -1.44 20.52
N ALA A 253 -19.36 -0.87 19.91
CA ALA A 253 -20.02 0.35 20.38
C ALA A 253 -20.57 0.26 21.82
N ASP A 254 -20.91 -0.94 22.31
CA ASP A 254 -21.37 -1.18 23.67
C ASP A 254 -20.23 -1.36 24.68
N GLY A 255 -18.96 -1.21 24.26
CA GLY A 255 -17.77 -1.38 25.07
C GLY A 255 -17.36 -2.83 25.30
N THR A 256 -18.00 -3.79 24.64
CA THR A 256 -17.57 -5.19 24.66
C THR A 256 -16.48 -5.45 23.65
N GLN A 257 -15.68 -6.50 23.88
CA GLN A 257 -14.62 -6.91 22.98
C GLN A 257 -15.12 -7.95 21.99
N SER A 258 -14.88 -7.74 20.69
CA SER A 258 -15.12 -8.71 19.63
C SER A 258 -13.83 -9.49 19.29
N GLU A 259 -13.93 -10.39 18.29
CA GLU A 259 -12.77 -11.09 17.74
C GLU A 259 -12.14 -10.38 16.52
N PHE A 260 -12.70 -9.27 16.08
CA PHE A 260 -12.36 -8.58 14.84
C PHE A 260 -11.27 -7.53 15.05
N TYR A 261 -10.05 -8.00 15.25
CA TYR A 261 -8.87 -7.14 15.42
C TYR A 261 -8.17 -6.88 14.10
N GLY A 262 -7.44 -5.76 14.04
CA GLY A 262 -6.36 -5.58 13.08
C GLY A 262 -5.08 -6.29 13.50
N SER A 263 -4.14 -6.47 12.57
CA SER A 263 -2.88 -7.17 12.85
C SER A 263 -2.01 -6.42 13.87
N ALA A 264 -2.07 -5.08 13.88
CA ALA A 264 -1.33 -4.18 14.77
C ALA A 264 -2.28 -3.25 15.55
N PRO A 265 -2.99 -3.75 16.57
CA PRO A 265 -4.10 -3.02 17.20
C PRO A 265 -3.70 -1.73 17.93
N ASN A 266 -2.42 -1.44 18.08
CA ASN A 266 -1.92 -0.20 18.65
C ASN A 266 -1.20 0.72 17.66
N ALA A 267 -1.21 0.39 16.36
CA ALA A 267 -0.73 1.32 15.34
C ALA A 267 -1.70 2.51 15.17
N SER A 268 -1.15 3.66 14.82
CA SER A 268 -1.87 4.92 14.65
C SER A 268 -2.22 5.18 13.18
N LEU A 269 -3.14 6.11 12.95
CA LEU A 269 -3.68 6.47 11.65
C LEU A 269 -3.20 7.86 11.24
N VAL A 270 -2.66 7.95 10.03
CA VAL A 270 -2.62 9.18 9.24
C VAL A 270 -3.63 8.98 8.09
N ASP A 271 -4.76 9.69 8.14
CA ASP A 271 -5.82 9.53 7.15
C ASP A 271 -5.55 10.37 5.90
N VAL A 272 -5.30 9.72 4.76
CA VAL A 272 -5.06 10.40 3.48
C VAL A 272 -6.17 10.02 2.50
N ARG A 273 -7.23 10.80 2.50
CA ARG A 273 -8.38 10.55 1.64
C ARG A 273 -8.09 10.91 0.20
N ILE A 274 -8.20 9.92 -0.70
CA ILE A 274 -8.03 10.08 -2.14
C ILE A 274 -9.27 9.70 -2.95
N GLY A 275 -10.21 8.98 -2.35
CA GLY A 275 -11.49 8.60 -2.91
C GLY A 275 -12.66 9.39 -2.31
N THR A 276 -13.85 9.28 -2.91
CA THR A 276 -15.07 9.97 -2.44
C THR A 276 -15.96 9.02 -1.62
N ASP A 277 -17.01 9.56 -1.02
CA ASP A 277 -18.06 8.80 -0.33
C ASP A 277 -18.74 7.74 -1.22
N LEU A 278 -18.68 7.90 -2.53
CA LEU A 278 -19.15 6.91 -3.50
C LEU A 278 -18.06 5.90 -3.90
N GLY A 279 -16.84 6.08 -3.41
CA GLY A 279 -15.68 5.28 -3.73
C GLY A 279 -14.96 5.72 -4.98
N ALA A 280 -14.35 4.79 -5.71
CA ALA A 280 -13.78 4.98 -7.05
C ALA A 280 -14.37 3.98 -8.05
N GLY A 281 -15.69 3.78 -7.94
CA GLY A 281 -16.44 2.90 -8.84
C GLY A 281 -16.56 3.43 -10.27
N PRO A 282 -17.29 2.73 -11.15
CA PRO A 282 -17.42 3.12 -12.55
C PRO A 282 -17.99 4.52 -12.75
N PHE A 283 -18.83 4.99 -11.84
CA PHE A 283 -19.45 6.32 -11.93
C PHE A 283 -18.42 7.42 -11.64
N GLU A 284 -17.68 7.30 -10.56
CA GLU A 284 -16.63 8.25 -10.16
C GLU A 284 -15.52 8.28 -11.22
N ASN A 285 -15.06 7.13 -11.66
CA ASN A 285 -14.08 7.03 -12.73
C ASN A 285 -14.56 7.66 -14.04
N TYR A 286 -15.86 7.65 -14.32
CA TYR A 286 -16.42 8.29 -15.50
C TYR A 286 -16.54 9.81 -15.34
N VAL A 287 -16.95 10.29 -14.17
CA VAL A 287 -17.24 11.73 -13.92
C VAL A 287 -15.98 12.46 -13.43
N LEU A 288 -15.16 11.83 -12.58
CA LEU A 288 -14.03 12.42 -11.86
C LEU A 288 -12.67 11.76 -12.20
N GLN A 289 -12.59 10.99 -13.28
CA GLN A 289 -11.40 10.17 -13.60
C GLN A 289 -10.07 10.92 -13.50
N GLN A 290 -10.00 12.15 -13.98
CA GLN A 290 -8.79 12.97 -13.91
C GLN A 290 -8.51 13.43 -12.47
N GLU A 291 -9.53 13.84 -11.75
CA GLU A 291 -9.42 14.36 -10.40
C GLU A 291 -9.06 13.28 -9.39
N PHE A 292 -9.48 12.03 -9.60
CA PHE A 292 -8.99 10.90 -8.81
C PHE A 292 -7.50 10.65 -8.97
N TYR A 293 -7.01 10.67 -10.20
CA TYR A 293 -5.58 10.53 -10.42
C TYR A 293 -4.80 11.68 -9.76
N GLU A 294 -5.31 12.90 -9.91
CA GLU A 294 -4.71 14.08 -9.28
C GLU A 294 -4.76 13.99 -7.75
N SER A 295 -5.86 13.51 -7.16
CA SER A 295 -5.98 13.28 -5.72
C SER A 295 -4.98 12.23 -5.24
N ALA A 296 -4.88 11.10 -5.94
CA ALA A 296 -3.95 10.04 -5.62
C ALA A 296 -2.49 10.53 -5.62
N MET A 297 -2.08 11.21 -6.69
CA MET A 297 -0.71 11.74 -6.81
C MET A 297 -0.41 12.82 -5.77
N ASN A 298 -1.36 13.73 -5.48
CA ASN A 298 -1.18 14.75 -4.45
C ASN A 298 -1.19 14.15 -3.03
N GLY A 299 -1.99 13.13 -2.78
CA GLY A 299 -1.99 12.40 -1.51
C GLY A 299 -0.64 11.74 -1.23
N LEU A 300 -0.08 11.04 -2.22
CA LEU A 300 1.24 10.41 -2.11
C LEU A 300 2.36 11.44 -1.97
N GLN A 301 2.30 12.55 -2.73
CA GLN A 301 3.26 13.65 -2.57
C GLN A 301 3.20 14.24 -1.16
N TRP A 302 1.99 14.49 -0.63
CA TRP A 302 1.83 15.01 0.73
C TRP A 302 2.43 14.08 1.78
N ILE A 303 2.30 12.75 1.63
CA ILE A 303 2.93 11.78 2.53
C ILE A 303 4.46 11.91 2.50
N ILE A 304 5.06 12.00 1.32
CA ILE A 304 6.52 12.16 1.16
C ILE A 304 7.00 13.46 1.84
N ASP A 305 6.27 14.55 1.63
CA ASP A 305 6.60 15.87 2.21
C ASP A 305 6.48 15.88 3.74
N ASN A 306 5.62 15.04 4.30
CA ASN A 306 5.28 15.02 5.73
C ASN A 306 5.82 13.79 6.49
N LYS A 307 6.66 12.97 5.87
CA LYS A 307 7.18 11.74 6.47
C LYS A 307 7.90 11.91 7.82
N ASP A 308 8.46 13.09 8.08
CA ASP A 308 9.18 13.44 9.32
C ASP A 308 8.45 14.55 10.11
N THR A 309 7.20 14.87 9.79
CA THR A 309 6.50 16.02 10.36
C THR A 309 6.14 15.79 11.85
N ALA A 310 6.45 16.78 12.68
CA ALA A 310 6.02 16.84 14.07
C ALA A 310 4.58 17.39 14.13
N TRP A 311 3.61 16.50 14.29
CA TRP A 311 2.19 16.89 14.31
C TRP A 311 1.86 17.71 15.56
N PRO A 312 1.15 18.85 15.44
CA PRO A 312 0.80 19.69 16.58
C PRO A 312 -0.09 18.97 17.61
N GLY A 313 0.36 18.87 18.84
CA GLY A 313 -0.42 18.26 19.93
C GLY A 313 -0.34 16.74 20.01
N VAL A 314 0.42 16.11 19.14
CA VAL A 314 0.68 14.67 19.11
C VAL A 314 1.98 14.36 19.84
N ASP A 315 2.05 13.20 20.50
CA ASP A 315 3.27 12.73 21.19
C ASP A 315 4.43 12.56 20.20
N GLU A 316 5.66 12.87 20.62
CA GLU A 316 6.84 12.80 19.77
C GLU A 316 7.06 11.39 19.19
N SER A 317 6.65 10.34 19.90
CA SER A 317 6.72 8.95 19.41
C SER A 317 5.75 8.62 18.28
N LEU A 318 4.86 9.55 17.94
CA LEU A 318 3.87 9.45 16.87
C LEU A 318 4.05 10.57 15.82
N HIS A 319 5.26 11.11 15.70
CA HIS A 319 5.60 12.05 14.62
C HIS A 319 5.98 11.28 13.36
N GLY A 320 5.73 11.88 12.21
CA GLY A 320 6.08 11.31 10.91
C GLY A 320 5.11 10.25 10.38
N ILE A 321 5.54 9.55 9.36
CA ILE A 321 4.81 8.50 8.66
C ILE A 321 5.76 7.34 8.38
N ASP A 322 5.43 6.15 8.86
CA ASP A 322 6.30 4.97 8.76
C ASP A 322 5.91 4.07 7.58
N ILE A 323 4.58 3.95 7.33
CA ILE A 323 4.05 3.01 6.34
C ILE A 323 2.96 3.70 5.50
N ILE A 324 2.96 3.43 4.20
CA ILE A 324 1.82 3.69 3.32
C ILE A 324 1.09 2.37 3.09
N SER A 325 -0.23 2.35 3.32
CA SER A 325 -1.13 1.26 2.94
C SER A 325 -1.99 1.68 1.76
N LEU A 326 -1.87 0.95 0.64
CA LEU A 326 -2.65 1.20 -0.57
C LEU A 326 -3.52 0.00 -0.90
N SER A 327 -4.81 0.15 -0.67
CA SER A 327 -5.82 -0.85 -0.99
C SER A 327 -6.56 -0.56 -2.30
N TRP A 328 -5.91 0.12 -3.22
CA TRP A 328 -6.41 0.54 -4.52
C TRP A 328 -5.29 0.46 -5.56
N GLY A 329 -5.60 0.66 -6.81
CA GLY A 329 -4.62 0.63 -7.89
C GLY A 329 -4.97 1.57 -9.02
N ILE A 330 -4.02 1.75 -9.93
CA ILE A 330 -4.20 2.46 -11.19
C ILE A 330 -3.98 1.45 -12.30
N THR A 331 -4.97 1.30 -13.17
CA THR A 331 -4.91 0.32 -14.26
C THR A 331 -3.77 0.65 -15.22
N SER A 332 -2.99 -0.38 -15.59
CA SER A 332 -2.05 -0.25 -16.70
C SER A 332 -2.77 -0.02 -18.02
N HIS A 333 -2.14 0.72 -18.92
CA HIS A 333 -2.61 0.93 -20.27
C HIS A 333 -1.94 0.00 -21.30
N GLU A 334 -0.99 -0.80 -20.85
CA GLU A 334 -0.19 -1.66 -21.69
C GLU A 334 -0.68 -3.12 -21.66
N ALA A 335 -0.75 -3.75 -22.81
CA ALA A 335 -0.92 -5.19 -22.89
C ALA A 335 0.27 -5.90 -22.19
N GLY A 336 -0.01 -6.82 -21.28
CA GLY A 336 1.00 -7.46 -20.44
C GLY A 336 1.34 -6.67 -19.18
N GLY A 337 0.54 -5.66 -18.85
CA GLY A 337 0.64 -4.89 -17.61
C GLY A 337 1.70 -3.79 -17.60
N SER A 338 1.92 -3.21 -16.45
CA SER A 338 2.93 -2.19 -16.20
C SER A 338 4.34 -2.79 -16.08
N ASP A 339 5.34 -2.04 -16.48
CA ASP A 339 6.74 -2.34 -16.20
C ASP A 339 7.26 -1.65 -14.91
N GLY A 340 6.39 -0.91 -14.22
CA GLY A 340 6.73 -0.23 -12.96
C GLY A 340 7.35 1.15 -13.13
N GLU A 341 7.40 1.69 -14.34
CA GLU A 341 8.04 2.98 -14.65
C GLU A 341 7.05 4.11 -14.93
N GLU A 342 5.73 3.86 -14.86
CA GLU A 342 4.75 4.94 -14.87
C GLU A 342 4.91 5.84 -13.62
N MET A 343 4.54 7.12 -13.71
CA MET A 343 4.63 8.09 -12.62
C MET A 343 4.08 7.56 -11.29
N HIS A 344 2.94 6.89 -11.34
CA HIS A 344 2.26 6.37 -10.16
C HIS A 344 2.95 5.13 -9.54
N SER A 345 3.82 4.44 -10.27
CA SER A 345 4.72 3.43 -9.71
C SER A 345 5.99 4.07 -9.15
N ARG A 346 6.55 5.05 -9.89
CA ARG A 346 7.77 5.75 -9.48
C ARG A 346 7.59 6.54 -8.19
N ILE A 347 6.44 7.19 -7.96
CA ILE A 347 6.21 7.92 -6.70
C ILE A 347 6.19 6.98 -5.48
N LEU A 348 5.80 5.71 -5.63
CA LEU A 348 5.91 4.71 -4.56
C LEU A 348 7.38 4.31 -4.32
N ASN A 349 8.18 4.23 -5.38
CA ASN A 349 9.62 4.04 -5.25
C ASN A 349 10.26 5.21 -4.51
N GLU A 350 9.89 6.45 -4.83
CA GLU A 350 10.37 7.66 -4.14
C GLU A 350 9.97 7.67 -2.65
N ALA A 351 8.73 7.28 -2.32
CA ALA A 351 8.31 7.13 -0.92
C ALA A 351 9.18 6.10 -0.18
N THR A 352 9.46 4.95 -0.81
CA THR A 352 10.31 3.91 -0.25
C THR A 352 11.75 4.40 -0.05
N MET A 353 12.33 5.07 -1.05
CA MET A 353 13.67 5.66 -0.94
C MET A 353 13.74 6.78 0.11
N ALA A 354 12.64 7.50 0.34
CA ALA A 354 12.52 8.49 1.42
C ALA A 354 12.44 7.85 2.82
N GLY A 355 12.30 6.53 2.93
CA GLY A 355 12.26 5.78 4.19
C GLY A 355 10.86 5.35 4.64
N VAL A 356 9.82 5.55 3.82
CA VAL A 356 8.45 5.11 4.13
C VAL A 356 8.19 3.74 3.51
N THR A 357 7.83 2.75 4.30
CA THR A 357 7.51 1.41 3.77
C THR A 357 6.19 1.40 3.04
N VAL A 358 6.15 0.90 1.81
CA VAL A 358 4.92 0.86 1.00
C VAL A 358 4.37 -0.55 0.90
N SER A 359 3.14 -0.75 1.35
CA SER A 359 2.35 -1.98 1.20
C SER A 359 1.20 -1.72 0.22
N ASN A 360 1.10 -2.53 -0.82
CA ASN A 360 0.31 -2.25 -2.00
C ASN A 360 -0.46 -3.48 -2.51
N ALA A 361 -1.72 -3.31 -2.91
CA ALA A 361 -2.56 -4.41 -3.38
C ALA A 361 -2.17 -4.87 -4.81
N ALA A 362 -2.11 -6.18 -5.04
CA ALA A 362 -1.81 -6.75 -6.35
C ALA A 362 -2.91 -6.51 -7.41
N GLY A 363 -4.15 -6.31 -6.97
CA GLY A 363 -5.33 -6.15 -7.84
C GLY A 363 -6.24 -7.37 -7.87
N ASN A 364 -7.44 -7.22 -8.43
CA ASN A 364 -8.50 -8.23 -8.41
C ASN A 364 -8.95 -8.72 -9.80
N ASP A 365 -8.05 -8.73 -10.77
CA ASP A 365 -8.36 -9.14 -12.14
C ASP A 365 -8.15 -10.65 -12.38
N GLY A 366 -7.75 -11.39 -11.36
CA GLY A 366 -7.55 -12.83 -11.39
C GLY A 366 -6.34 -13.27 -12.23
N ASP A 367 -6.32 -14.55 -12.63
CA ASP A 367 -5.23 -15.13 -13.45
C ASP A 367 -5.21 -14.61 -14.89
N GLY A 368 -6.29 -13.97 -15.33
CA GLY A 368 -6.39 -13.38 -16.67
C GLY A 368 -6.10 -11.88 -16.68
N ASN A 369 -5.35 -11.35 -15.71
CA ASN A 369 -5.08 -9.93 -15.52
C ASN A 369 -4.15 -9.35 -16.58
N ASP A 370 -3.87 -9.73 -17.65
CA ASP A 370 -2.97 -9.12 -18.68
C ASP A 370 -1.78 -8.34 -18.06
N GLY A 371 -1.16 -8.94 -17.03
CA GLY A 371 -0.13 -8.34 -16.18
C GLY A 371 -0.66 -7.55 -14.99
N LEU A 372 0.24 -7.06 -14.15
CA LEU A 372 -0.08 -6.25 -12.97
C LEU A 372 -0.37 -4.79 -13.35
N SER A 373 -1.22 -4.13 -12.56
CA SER A 373 -1.50 -2.70 -12.73
C SER A 373 -0.28 -1.83 -12.39
N GLY A 374 -0.35 -0.55 -12.75
CA GLY A 374 0.76 0.37 -12.55
C GLY A 374 1.30 0.38 -11.12
N MET A 375 0.48 0.71 -10.11
CA MET A 375 0.96 0.81 -8.73
C MET A 375 1.46 -0.53 -8.19
N SER A 376 0.80 -1.63 -8.53
CA SER A 376 1.20 -2.99 -8.15
C SER A 376 2.56 -3.40 -8.72
N SER A 377 3.06 -2.67 -9.70
CA SER A 377 4.31 -2.97 -10.41
C SER A 377 5.51 -2.16 -9.90
N SER A 378 5.34 -1.33 -8.87
CA SER A 378 6.44 -0.60 -8.22
C SER A 378 7.52 -1.57 -7.74
N SER A 379 8.78 -1.32 -8.11
CA SER A 379 9.92 -2.23 -7.82
C SER A 379 10.27 -2.28 -6.33
N LEU A 380 10.07 -1.18 -5.59
CA LEU A 380 10.50 -1.08 -4.20
C LEU A 380 9.37 -1.34 -3.19
N SER A 381 8.10 -1.27 -3.61
CA SER A 381 6.95 -1.57 -2.76
C SER A 381 6.85 -3.05 -2.41
N ILE A 382 6.05 -3.35 -1.39
CA ILE A 382 5.64 -4.70 -1.03
C ILE A 382 4.24 -4.92 -1.61
N THR A 383 4.16 -5.62 -2.72
CA THR A 383 2.89 -5.94 -3.38
C THR A 383 2.31 -7.23 -2.82
N VAL A 384 1.04 -7.16 -2.41
CA VAL A 384 0.35 -8.22 -1.66
C VAL A 384 -0.74 -8.87 -2.50
N GLY A 385 -0.61 -10.17 -2.74
CA GLY A 385 -1.65 -11.02 -3.31
C GLY A 385 -2.67 -11.48 -2.26
N ALA A 386 -3.82 -11.98 -2.71
CA ALA A 386 -4.85 -12.51 -1.81
C ALA A 386 -4.95 -14.02 -1.86
N THR A 387 -5.16 -14.64 -0.69
CA THR A 387 -5.53 -16.06 -0.55
C THR A 387 -6.97 -16.21 -0.06
N ASP A 388 -7.55 -17.35 -0.38
CA ASP A 388 -8.77 -17.87 0.24
C ASP A 388 -8.34 -18.84 1.34
N ASP A 389 -8.62 -18.49 2.59
CA ASP A 389 -8.27 -19.26 3.79
C ASP A 389 -9.32 -20.31 4.15
N ASN A 390 -10.36 -20.49 3.32
CA ASN A 390 -11.48 -21.40 3.56
C ASN A 390 -12.15 -21.21 4.95
N ASN A 391 -12.00 -20.04 5.55
CA ASN A 391 -12.36 -19.69 6.93
C ASN A 391 -11.71 -20.63 7.97
N THR A 392 -10.48 -21.06 7.71
CA THR A 392 -9.64 -21.80 8.66
C THR A 392 -8.41 -20.98 9.03
N VAL A 393 -7.85 -21.23 10.20
CA VAL A 393 -6.59 -20.58 10.61
C VAL A 393 -5.38 -21.31 10.02
N SER A 394 -5.55 -22.58 9.72
CA SER A 394 -4.49 -23.41 9.11
C SER A 394 -4.21 -22.96 7.69
N ARG A 395 -2.96 -22.67 7.39
CA ARG A 395 -2.55 -22.32 6.02
C ARG A 395 -2.38 -23.52 5.08
N GLU A 396 -2.57 -24.74 5.57
CA GLU A 396 -2.35 -25.96 4.77
C GLU A 396 -3.32 -26.07 3.59
N ASP A 397 -4.57 -25.66 3.80
CA ASP A 397 -5.65 -25.69 2.82
C ASP A 397 -5.89 -24.36 2.09
N ASP A 398 -5.10 -23.32 2.39
CA ASP A 398 -5.19 -22.04 1.71
C ASP A 398 -4.85 -22.17 0.22
N THR A 399 -5.65 -21.50 -0.58
CA THR A 399 -5.44 -21.39 -2.02
C THR A 399 -5.31 -19.94 -2.44
N VAL A 400 -4.68 -19.68 -3.59
CA VAL A 400 -4.72 -18.34 -4.13
C VAL A 400 -6.17 -17.97 -4.46
N ALA A 401 -6.61 -16.79 -4.05
CA ALA A 401 -7.97 -16.33 -4.34
C ALA A 401 -8.16 -16.17 -5.85
N GLY A 402 -9.30 -16.66 -6.36
CA GLY A 402 -9.55 -16.68 -7.80
C GLY A 402 -9.53 -15.31 -8.48
N TYR A 403 -9.80 -14.25 -7.71
CA TYR A 403 -9.76 -12.87 -8.17
C TYR A 403 -8.37 -12.22 -8.02
N SER A 404 -7.46 -12.73 -7.19
CA SER A 404 -6.15 -12.09 -6.99
C SER A 404 -5.38 -11.99 -8.30
N SER A 405 -4.93 -10.79 -8.63
CA SER A 405 -3.99 -10.59 -9.74
C SER A 405 -2.67 -11.29 -9.46
N ARG A 406 -1.98 -11.71 -10.50
CA ARG A 406 -0.82 -12.59 -10.43
C ARG A 406 0.32 -12.06 -11.27
N GLY A 407 1.53 -12.30 -10.78
CA GLY A 407 2.74 -11.89 -11.46
C GLY A 407 3.23 -12.84 -12.56
N PRO A 408 4.44 -12.59 -13.06
CA PRO A 408 5.27 -11.44 -12.76
C PRO A 408 4.74 -10.13 -13.38
N ARG A 409 5.29 -8.98 -12.97
CA ARG A 409 5.10 -7.74 -13.73
C ARG A 409 5.85 -7.80 -15.06
N ARG A 410 5.59 -6.84 -15.94
CA ARG A 410 6.33 -6.68 -17.19
C ARG A 410 7.79 -6.31 -16.92
N ASP A 411 8.70 -6.85 -17.73
CA ASP A 411 10.13 -6.48 -17.73
C ASP A 411 10.28 -5.00 -18.10
N ASN A 412 10.96 -4.22 -17.24
CA ASN A 412 11.24 -2.81 -17.47
C ASN A 412 12.51 -2.57 -18.32
N GLY A 413 13.29 -3.61 -18.58
CA GLY A 413 14.49 -3.54 -19.40
C GLY A 413 15.76 -3.11 -18.66
N ASP A 414 15.75 -3.02 -17.32
CA ASP A 414 16.92 -2.66 -16.51
C ASP A 414 17.94 -3.80 -16.41
N GLY A 415 17.53 -5.02 -16.71
CA GLY A 415 18.37 -6.23 -16.66
C GLY A 415 18.44 -6.87 -15.29
N ASP A 416 17.58 -6.46 -14.33
CA ASP A 416 17.40 -7.10 -13.03
C ASP A 416 16.06 -7.84 -12.97
N PRO A 417 16.02 -9.15 -13.32
CA PRO A 417 14.77 -9.90 -13.35
C PRO A 417 14.15 -10.16 -11.97
N ILE A 418 14.83 -9.81 -10.87
CA ILE A 418 14.32 -10.04 -9.52
C ILE A 418 13.23 -9.04 -9.17
N ASN A 419 13.34 -7.80 -9.62
CA ASN A 419 12.35 -6.77 -9.34
C ASN A 419 11.03 -6.95 -10.10
N GLU A 420 10.97 -7.90 -11.04
CA GLU A 420 9.77 -8.31 -11.75
C GLU A 420 8.96 -9.38 -10.99
N LEU A 421 9.56 -10.02 -10.00
CA LEU A 421 8.96 -11.11 -9.25
C LEU A 421 7.95 -10.59 -8.19
N ILE A 422 6.84 -10.06 -8.65
CA ILE A 422 5.72 -9.51 -7.91
C ILE A 422 4.49 -10.41 -8.10
N PRO A 423 3.64 -10.67 -7.07
CA PRO A 423 3.66 -10.09 -5.72
C PRO A 423 4.82 -10.62 -4.87
N GLU A 424 5.17 -9.87 -3.81
CA GLU A 424 6.15 -10.30 -2.83
C GLU A 424 5.59 -11.36 -1.89
N VAL A 425 4.41 -11.12 -1.34
CA VAL A 425 3.76 -12.02 -0.40
C VAL A 425 2.25 -12.07 -0.67
N SER A 426 1.59 -13.04 -0.06
CA SER A 426 0.13 -13.12 -0.04
C SER A 426 -0.39 -13.25 1.39
N ALA A 427 -1.60 -12.75 1.61
CA ALA A 427 -2.32 -12.90 2.86
C ALA A 427 -3.79 -13.22 2.60
N PRO A 428 -4.52 -13.75 3.59
CA PRO A 428 -5.95 -13.99 3.44
C PRO A 428 -6.71 -12.76 2.98
N GLY A 429 -7.51 -12.91 1.94
CA GLY A 429 -8.26 -11.89 1.27
C GLY A 429 -9.70 -12.27 0.89
N SER A 430 -10.36 -13.30 1.49
CA SER A 430 -11.69 -13.78 1.10
C SER A 430 -12.68 -13.85 2.28
N ASN A 431 -13.90 -13.32 2.12
CA ASN A 431 -15.03 -13.43 3.05
C ASN A 431 -14.89 -12.78 4.44
N ILE A 432 -14.49 -11.54 4.55
CA ILE A 432 -14.25 -10.92 5.84
C ILE A 432 -15.41 -10.38 6.65
N ILE A 433 -15.04 -10.14 7.92
CA ILE A 433 -15.78 -9.29 8.84
C ILE A 433 -14.82 -8.24 9.39
N GLN A 434 -15.11 -6.97 9.16
CA GLN A 434 -14.25 -5.87 9.57
C GLN A 434 -15.02 -4.60 9.94
N SER A 435 -14.29 -3.59 10.40
CA SER A 435 -14.84 -2.30 10.81
C SER A 435 -15.68 -1.67 9.68
N GLU A 436 -16.86 -1.21 10.04
CA GLU A 436 -17.74 -0.48 9.13
C GLU A 436 -18.47 0.61 9.89
N GLY A 437 -18.32 1.85 9.45
CA GLY A 437 -18.88 3.01 10.12
C GLY A 437 -20.38 3.09 10.06
N CYS A 438 -21.02 2.56 9.05
CA CYS A 438 -22.48 2.48 8.99
C CYS A 438 -23.00 1.37 8.10
N VAL A 439 -24.18 0.88 8.43
CA VAL A 439 -24.82 -0.29 7.81
C VAL A 439 -25.92 0.06 6.82
N THR A 440 -25.73 1.04 5.96
CA THR A 440 -26.70 1.33 4.91
C THR A 440 -26.21 0.87 3.55
N SER A 441 -27.11 0.33 2.73
CA SER A 441 -26.80 -0.13 1.37
C SER A 441 -26.40 0.99 0.39
N ALA A 442 -26.44 2.25 0.83
CA ALA A 442 -26.14 3.44 0.04
C ALA A 442 -24.81 4.11 0.44
N GLY A 443 -24.02 3.45 1.33
CA GLY A 443 -22.87 4.07 1.99
C GLY A 443 -23.29 4.99 3.14
N CYS A 444 -22.32 5.41 3.93
CA CYS A 444 -22.49 6.38 4.98
C CYS A 444 -22.11 7.76 4.47
N HIS A 445 -22.96 8.73 4.80
CA HIS A 445 -22.65 10.12 4.59
C HIS A 445 -22.76 10.80 5.96
N ASN A 446 -21.63 11.17 6.56
CA ASN A 446 -21.61 11.80 7.89
C ASN A 446 -22.35 13.12 7.94
N ASP A 447 -22.59 13.75 6.80
CA ASP A 447 -23.44 14.93 6.65
C ASP A 447 -24.94 14.60 6.48
N ILE A 448 -25.33 13.32 6.50
CA ILE A 448 -26.74 12.91 6.50
C ILE A 448 -27.20 12.72 7.95
N PRO A 449 -28.18 13.50 8.45
CA PRO A 449 -28.68 13.34 9.81
C PRO A 449 -29.17 11.91 10.10
N GLY A 450 -28.67 11.29 11.17
CA GLY A 450 -29.03 9.94 11.61
C GLY A 450 -28.13 8.83 11.06
N GLN A 451 -27.07 9.18 10.36
CA GLN A 451 -25.94 8.30 10.04
C GLN A 451 -24.75 8.79 10.85
N ASP A 452 -24.53 8.24 12.00
CA ASP A 452 -23.42 8.61 12.86
C ASP A 452 -22.60 7.39 13.28
N ALA A 453 -21.35 7.63 13.61
CA ALA A 453 -20.36 6.66 14.03
C ALA A 453 -20.78 5.84 15.29
N SER A 454 -21.72 6.35 16.07
CA SER A 454 -22.24 5.64 17.25
C SER A 454 -22.95 4.32 16.96
N GLN A 455 -23.30 4.08 15.70
CA GLN A 455 -23.89 2.83 15.22
C GLN A 455 -22.87 1.90 14.56
N ASN A 456 -21.60 2.24 14.62
CA ASN A 456 -20.50 1.50 14.00
C ASN A 456 -20.41 0.07 14.52
N THR A 457 -20.09 -0.86 13.65
CA THR A 457 -20.06 -2.27 13.92
C THR A 457 -19.00 -2.98 13.05
N TYR A 458 -18.92 -4.29 13.20
CA TYR A 458 -18.14 -5.16 12.35
C TYR A 458 -19.08 -5.96 11.47
N THR A 459 -18.92 -5.89 10.16
CA THR A 459 -19.79 -6.56 9.19
C THR A 459 -19.01 -7.33 8.14
N GLY A 460 -19.71 -8.24 7.44
CA GLY A 460 -19.15 -8.97 6.30
C GLY A 460 -19.00 -8.05 5.09
N ARG A 461 -17.81 -8.01 4.50
CA ARG A 461 -17.44 -7.10 3.41
C ARG A 461 -17.33 -7.71 2.02
N GLY A 462 -17.06 -9.00 1.87
CA GLY A 462 -16.84 -9.64 0.56
C GLY A 462 -15.39 -10.11 0.32
N SER A 463 -14.73 -9.91 -0.81
CA SER A 463 -13.41 -10.50 -1.15
C SER A 463 -12.50 -9.64 -2.05
N GLY A 464 -11.17 -9.53 -1.78
CA GLY A 464 -10.18 -8.81 -2.59
C GLY A 464 -8.79 -8.62 -1.98
N THR A 465 -7.83 -8.14 -2.76
CA THR A 465 -6.46 -7.89 -2.31
C THR A 465 -6.32 -6.69 -1.39
N SER A 466 -7.31 -5.77 -1.38
CA SER A 466 -7.28 -4.58 -0.54
C SER A 466 -7.33 -4.83 0.96
N TYR A 467 -7.76 -5.99 1.41
CA TYR A 467 -7.74 -6.34 2.83
C TYR A 467 -6.63 -7.32 3.18
N ALA A 468 -6.14 -8.09 2.22
CA ALA A 468 -4.87 -8.79 2.34
C ALA A 468 -3.73 -7.79 2.61
N THR A 469 -3.72 -6.69 1.87
CA THR A 469 -2.71 -5.62 1.96
C THR A 469 -2.64 -4.97 3.35
N PRO A 470 -3.72 -4.44 3.95
CA PRO A 470 -3.62 -3.84 5.28
C PRO A 470 -3.35 -4.87 6.39
N SER A 471 -3.69 -6.14 6.20
CA SER A 471 -3.22 -7.19 7.12
C SER A 471 -1.70 -7.28 7.14
N VAL A 472 -1.05 -7.27 5.97
CA VAL A 472 0.41 -7.22 5.84
C VAL A 472 0.96 -5.89 6.34
N THR A 473 0.27 -4.76 6.08
CA THR A 473 0.62 -3.45 6.64
C THR A 473 0.71 -3.49 8.17
N GLY A 474 -0.26 -4.13 8.83
CA GLY A 474 -0.19 -4.34 10.27
C GLY A 474 0.99 -5.24 10.68
N VAL A 475 1.32 -6.29 9.94
CA VAL A 475 2.53 -7.10 10.19
C VAL A 475 3.79 -6.24 10.06
N ILE A 476 3.88 -5.37 9.07
CA ILE A 476 4.98 -4.41 8.91
C ILE A 476 5.07 -3.49 10.13
N ALA A 477 3.93 -2.99 10.64
CA ALA A 477 3.91 -2.17 11.86
C ALA A 477 4.43 -2.93 13.09
N LEU A 478 4.12 -4.23 13.22
CA LEU A 478 4.70 -5.07 14.27
C LEU A 478 6.22 -5.22 14.11
N MET A 479 6.72 -5.31 12.88
CA MET A 479 8.17 -5.41 12.60
C MET A 479 8.90 -4.12 12.97
N ILE A 480 8.34 -2.96 12.62
CA ILE A 480 8.92 -1.64 12.94
C ILE A 480 8.92 -1.41 14.45
N GLU A 481 7.83 -1.72 15.18
CA GLU A 481 7.82 -1.64 16.65
C GLU A 481 8.90 -2.54 17.26
N ALA A 482 9.07 -3.75 16.73
CA ALA A 482 10.05 -4.70 17.23
C ALA A 482 11.50 -4.25 16.95
N ASN A 483 11.75 -3.63 15.80
CA ASN A 483 13.05 -3.08 15.42
C ASN A 483 12.90 -1.81 14.57
N PRO A 484 12.93 -0.63 15.18
CA PRO A 484 12.80 0.66 14.49
C PRO A 484 13.95 1.00 13.52
N ASP A 485 15.06 0.26 13.57
CA ASP A 485 16.20 0.44 12.67
C ASP A 485 16.03 -0.29 11.31
N LEU A 486 14.93 -1.02 11.11
CA LEU A 486 14.64 -1.67 9.82
C LEU A 486 14.25 -0.63 8.78
N ASP A 487 15.04 -0.54 7.72
CA ASP A 487 14.66 0.23 6.55
C ASP A 487 13.61 -0.51 5.69
N PRO A 488 12.92 0.17 4.77
CA PRO A 488 11.87 -0.44 3.95
C PRO A 488 12.34 -1.66 3.13
N MET A 489 13.56 -1.64 2.63
CA MET A 489 14.10 -2.75 1.85
C MET A 489 14.44 -3.96 2.73
N ALA A 490 14.94 -3.71 3.94
CA ALA A 490 15.15 -4.78 4.93
C ALA A 490 13.81 -5.42 5.33
N ILE A 491 12.76 -4.63 5.55
CA ILE A 491 11.40 -5.13 5.82
C ILE A 491 10.91 -6.02 4.66
N LYS A 492 11.01 -5.54 3.41
CA LYS A 492 10.63 -6.28 2.20
C LYS A 492 11.36 -7.62 2.14
N GLU A 493 12.66 -7.63 2.34
CA GLU A 493 13.46 -8.86 2.30
C GLU A 493 13.17 -9.82 3.45
N VAL A 494 12.93 -9.33 4.66
CA VAL A 494 12.51 -10.18 5.79
C VAL A 494 11.19 -10.88 5.47
N LEU A 495 10.20 -10.17 4.95
CA LEU A 495 8.94 -10.76 4.54
C LEU A 495 9.15 -11.83 3.46
N LYS A 496 9.93 -11.54 2.42
CA LYS A 496 10.26 -12.51 1.36
C LYS A 496 10.95 -13.76 1.90
N GLN A 497 11.85 -13.62 2.86
CA GLN A 497 12.62 -14.75 3.41
C GLN A 497 11.83 -15.57 4.42
N THR A 498 10.94 -14.95 5.21
CA THR A 498 10.25 -15.60 6.32
C THR A 498 8.83 -16.07 5.97
N ALA A 499 8.27 -15.60 4.85
CA ALA A 499 6.97 -16.07 4.36
C ALA A 499 6.94 -17.60 4.21
N GLU A 500 5.84 -18.20 4.62
CA GLU A 500 5.61 -19.63 4.48
C GLU A 500 5.40 -20.00 3.02
N ARG A 501 6.34 -20.76 2.45
CA ARG A 501 6.37 -21.09 1.03
C ARG A 501 5.10 -21.84 0.60
N LYS A 502 4.50 -21.38 -0.50
CA LYS A 502 3.32 -21.97 -1.14
C LYS A 502 3.53 -22.17 -2.63
N GLY A 503 2.93 -23.20 -3.17
CA GLY A 503 3.01 -23.52 -4.60
C GLY A 503 4.40 -23.98 -5.06
N THR A 504 4.51 -24.19 -6.37
CA THR A 504 5.79 -24.52 -7.02
C THR A 504 6.43 -23.24 -7.57
N PRO A 505 7.75 -23.04 -7.43
CA PRO A 505 8.41 -21.86 -7.99
C PRO A 505 8.09 -21.68 -9.48
N SER A 506 7.76 -20.45 -9.88
CA SER A 506 7.33 -20.12 -11.25
C SER A 506 8.47 -19.60 -12.13
N ALA A 507 9.54 -19.08 -11.53
CA ALA A 507 10.74 -18.58 -12.22
C ALA A 507 12.03 -19.07 -11.52
N PRO A 508 12.25 -20.41 -11.41
CA PRO A 508 13.34 -20.97 -10.61
C PRO A 508 14.75 -20.62 -11.14
N GLU A 509 14.87 -20.16 -12.37
CA GLU A 509 16.12 -19.67 -12.97
C GLU A 509 16.48 -18.25 -12.48
N VAL A 510 15.48 -17.48 -12.00
CA VAL A 510 15.66 -16.14 -11.42
C VAL A 510 15.72 -16.26 -9.91
N ASP A 511 14.66 -16.82 -9.31
CA ASP A 511 14.58 -17.09 -7.88
C ASP A 511 13.87 -18.43 -7.61
N PRO A 512 14.51 -19.36 -6.87
CA PRO A 512 13.96 -20.69 -6.62
C PRO A 512 12.82 -20.73 -5.60
N TYR A 513 12.43 -19.60 -5.03
CA TYR A 513 11.43 -19.53 -3.96
C TYR A 513 10.17 -18.77 -4.37
N TRP A 514 10.22 -17.97 -5.43
CA TRP A 514 9.08 -17.18 -5.86
C TRP A 514 8.05 -17.99 -6.65
N ASN A 515 6.78 -17.75 -6.36
CA ASN A 515 5.64 -18.32 -7.06
C ASN A 515 4.71 -17.19 -7.55
N ARG A 516 4.23 -17.27 -8.81
CA ARG A 516 3.41 -16.21 -9.42
C ARG A 516 2.08 -15.95 -8.70
N ASP A 517 1.56 -16.95 -7.99
CA ASP A 517 0.26 -16.91 -7.33
C ASP A 517 0.37 -16.39 -5.89
N PHE A 518 1.45 -16.77 -5.18
CA PHE A 518 1.63 -16.51 -3.75
C PHE A 518 2.81 -15.59 -3.44
N GLY A 519 3.56 -15.16 -4.44
CA GLY A 519 4.82 -14.47 -4.20
C GLY A 519 5.85 -15.40 -3.56
N TYR A 520 6.55 -14.90 -2.55
CA TYR A 520 7.46 -15.72 -1.74
C TYR A 520 6.73 -16.56 -0.69
N GLY A 521 5.42 -16.44 -0.57
CA GLY A 521 4.58 -17.21 0.34
C GLY A 521 3.58 -16.35 1.12
N MET A 522 3.14 -16.88 2.27
CA MET A 522 2.11 -16.24 3.11
C MET A 522 2.69 -15.77 4.45
#